data_f2435be4d845e5d71c367fa9b6a9d15e
#
_entry.id   f2435be4d845e5d71c367fa9b6a9d15e
#
_cell.length_a   1.000
_cell.length_b   1.000
_cell.length_c   1.000
_cell.angle_alpha   90.00
_cell.angle_beta   90.00
_cell.angle_gamma   90.00
#
_symmetry.space_group_name_H-M   'P 1'
#
loop_
_entity.id
_entity.type
_entity.pdbx_description
1 polymer ?
#
loop_
_entity_poly.entity_id
_entity_poly.type
_entity_poly.pdbx_seq_one_letter_code
_entity_poly.pdbx_strand_id
1 'polypeptide(L)'
;MIIEVCSQNRALKEVTNIQTGELVSVISIVSSDEKGVEFDCKENLCGVLHLKFNDLEKEYDEEGIPYGRPLPKSKDLNGLKEFVVQLDCDRLIVHCYEGTSRSAAAASAIWKFRGGSDTILTHQRFAPNRLAYILACKELGITPGNQPVPTVR
;
A
#
# COMPACT_ATOMS: atom_id res chain seq x y z
N MET A 1 -7.08 3.63 15.09
CA MET A 1 -7.17 3.35 13.64
C MET A 1 -6.66 1.95 13.34
N ILE A 2 -7.44 1.19 12.60
CA ILE A 2 -7.06 -0.15 12.12
C ILE A 2 -6.53 -0.01 10.70
N ILE A 3 -5.40 -0.65 10.36
CA ILE A 3 -4.88 -0.73 8.99
C ILE A 3 -5.21 -2.12 8.44
N GLU A 4 -6.00 -2.15 7.38
CA GLU A 4 -6.38 -3.37 6.68
C GLU A 4 -5.69 -3.44 5.32
N VAL A 5 -4.95 -4.53 5.10
CA VAL A 5 -4.28 -4.80 3.82
C VAL A 5 -5.09 -5.86 3.08
N CYS A 6 -5.51 -5.56 1.87
CA CYS A 6 -6.38 -6.47 1.12
C CYS A 6 -6.24 -6.35 -0.40
N SER A 7 -6.91 -7.25 -1.12
CA SER A 7 -7.01 -7.21 -2.57
C SER A 7 -7.92 -6.07 -3.04
N GLN A 8 -7.82 -5.74 -4.33
CA GLN A 8 -8.69 -4.76 -4.97
C GLN A 8 -10.18 -5.15 -4.85
N ASN A 9 -10.50 -6.40 -5.10
CA ASN A 9 -11.89 -6.87 -4.98
C ASN A 9 -12.41 -6.74 -3.55
N ARG A 10 -11.59 -7.04 -2.57
CA ARG A 10 -11.96 -6.90 -1.16
C ARG A 10 -12.17 -5.43 -0.80
N ALA A 11 -11.28 -4.55 -1.23
CA ALA A 11 -11.39 -3.10 -0.98
C ALA A 11 -12.70 -2.52 -1.53
N LEU A 12 -13.07 -2.90 -2.75
CA LEU A 12 -14.34 -2.48 -3.35
C LEU A 12 -15.54 -2.92 -2.51
N LYS A 13 -15.56 -4.15 -2.03
CA LYS A 13 -16.64 -4.67 -1.17
C LYS A 13 -16.68 -3.96 0.17
N GLU A 14 -15.53 -3.74 0.79
CA GLU A 14 -15.46 -3.08 2.10
C GLU A 14 -15.96 -1.64 2.03
N VAL A 15 -15.63 -0.89 0.98
CA VAL A 15 -16.12 0.48 0.79
C VAL A 15 -17.63 0.49 0.56
N THR A 16 -18.15 -0.42 -0.25
CA THR A 16 -19.60 -0.53 -0.48
C THR A 16 -20.36 -0.84 0.81
N ASN A 17 -19.75 -1.56 1.74
CA ASN A 17 -20.38 -2.03 2.97
C ASN A 17 -19.91 -1.30 4.25
N ILE A 18 -19.41 -0.07 4.13
CA ILE A 18 -19.04 0.74 5.30
C ILE A 18 -20.24 0.85 6.26
N GLN A 19 -19.99 0.53 7.53
CA GLN A 19 -21.02 0.57 8.56
C GLN A 19 -21.34 2.02 8.94
N THR A 20 -22.60 2.25 9.37
CA THR A 20 -23.02 3.56 9.87
C THR A 20 -22.15 3.97 11.07
N GLY A 21 -21.58 5.18 11.00
CA GLY A 21 -20.72 5.72 12.05
C GLY A 21 -19.27 5.31 11.99
N GLU A 22 -18.88 4.39 11.07
CA GLU A 22 -17.48 4.04 10.82
C GLU A 22 -16.88 5.00 9.79
N LEU A 23 -15.73 5.59 10.09
CA LEU A 23 -14.97 6.44 9.17
C LEU A 23 -13.85 5.64 8.51
N VAL A 24 -13.83 5.63 7.19
CA VAL A 24 -12.88 4.84 6.39
C VAL A 24 -12.13 5.73 5.41
N SER A 25 -10.84 5.49 5.27
CA SER A 25 -9.99 6.05 4.21
C SER A 25 -9.32 4.92 3.43
N VAL A 26 -8.95 5.18 2.19
CA VAL A 26 -8.38 4.17 1.29
C VAL A 26 -7.10 4.68 0.65
N ILE A 27 -6.09 3.83 0.61
CA ILE A 27 -4.93 3.97 -0.30
C ILE A 27 -5.07 2.89 -1.37
N SER A 28 -5.28 3.34 -2.60
CA SER A 28 -5.54 2.50 -3.76
C SER A 28 -4.31 2.46 -4.66
N ILE A 29 -3.70 1.29 -4.80
CA ILE A 29 -2.47 1.07 -5.55
C ILE A 29 -2.76 0.20 -6.77
N VAL A 30 -2.50 0.75 -7.94
CA VAL A 30 -2.60 0.04 -9.22
C VAL A 30 -1.27 0.12 -9.98
N SER A 31 -1.11 -0.69 -11.02
CA SER A 31 0.07 -0.64 -11.87
C SER A 31 0.10 0.65 -12.70
N SER A 32 1.29 1.03 -13.17
CA SER A 32 1.51 2.33 -13.84
C SER A 32 0.68 2.54 -15.11
N ASP A 33 0.31 1.45 -15.79
CA ASP A 33 -0.47 1.45 -17.03
C ASP A 33 -1.97 1.18 -16.79
N GLU A 34 -2.38 0.96 -15.55
CA GLU A 34 -3.78 0.70 -15.22
C GLU A 34 -4.53 1.97 -14.88
N LYS A 35 -5.82 1.96 -15.17
CA LYS A 35 -6.74 2.99 -14.71
C LYS A 35 -6.95 2.87 -13.20
N GLY A 36 -7.06 3.99 -12.51
CA GLY A 36 -7.38 4.01 -11.09
C GLY A 36 -8.73 3.36 -10.78
N VAL A 37 -8.83 2.78 -9.60
CA VAL A 37 -10.07 2.16 -9.11
C VAL A 37 -11.06 3.24 -8.69
N GLU A 38 -12.30 3.11 -9.11
CA GLU A 38 -13.40 3.98 -8.66
C GLU A 38 -14.14 3.30 -7.51
N PHE A 39 -14.29 4.04 -6.41
CA PHE A 39 -15.06 3.59 -5.25
C PHE A 39 -16.41 4.28 -5.20
N ASP A 40 -17.40 3.58 -4.64
CA ASP A 40 -18.70 4.19 -4.37
C ASP A 40 -18.55 5.44 -3.50
N CYS A 41 -19.26 6.50 -3.85
CA CYS A 41 -19.30 7.71 -3.06
C CYS A 41 -20.13 7.47 -1.80
N LYS A 42 -19.46 7.34 -0.68
CA LYS A 42 -20.06 7.13 0.64
C LYS A 42 -19.77 8.32 1.54
N GLU A 43 -20.74 8.71 2.35
CA GLU A 43 -20.58 9.77 3.34
C GLU A 43 -19.42 9.48 4.29
N ASN A 44 -19.24 8.22 4.64
CA ASN A 44 -18.21 7.76 5.61
C ASN A 44 -16.87 7.44 4.96
N LEU A 45 -16.73 7.60 3.65
CA LEU A 45 -15.46 7.50 2.94
C LEU A 45 -14.76 8.86 3.00
N CYS A 46 -13.79 8.99 3.92
CA CYS A 46 -13.16 10.26 4.25
C CYS A 46 -12.15 10.73 3.19
N GLY A 47 -11.54 9.80 2.48
CA GLY A 47 -10.58 10.13 1.44
C GLY A 47 -10.02 8.90 0.75
N VAL A 48 -9.56 9.09 -0.48
CA VAL A 48 -8.88 8.06 -1.26
C VAL A 48 -7.60 8.65 -1.84
N LEU A 49 -6.48 8.03 -1.53
CA LEU A 49 -5.19 8.33 -2.18
C LEU A 49 -4.95 7.30 -3.27
N HIS A 50 -4.80 7.75 -4.50
CA HIS A 50 -4.47 6.90 -5.64
C HIS A 50 -2.97 6.93 -5.90
N LEU A 51 -2.34 5.75 -5.91
CA LEU A 51 -0.93 5.57 -6.25
C LEU A 51 -0.81 4.63 -7.44
N LYS A 52 0.15 4.90 -8.32
CA LYS A 52 0.41 4.08 -9.52
C LYS A 52 1.89 3.71 -9.60
N PHE A 53 2.17 2.45 -9.40
CA PHE A 53 3.50 1.87 -9.62
C PHE A 53 3.42 0.35 -9.77
N ASN A 54 4.43 -0.22 -10.43
CA ASN A 54 4.46 -1.64 -10.71
C ASN A 54 5.01 -2.46 -9.53
N ASP A 55 4.61 -3.71 -9.46
CA ASP A 55 5.11 -4.64 -8.44
C ASP A 55 6.43 -5.26 -8.89
N LEU A 56 7.47 -4.43 -8.94
CA LEU A 56 8.82 -4.80 -9.34
C LEU A 56 9.83 -4.29 -8.31
N GLU A 57 10.92 -5.04 -8.15
CA GLU A 57 12.05 -4.67 -7.30
C GLU A 57 13.35 -4.50 -8.10
N LYS A 58 13.38 -5.00 -9.34
CA LYS A 58 14.52 -4.97 -10.25
C LYS A 58 14.05 -4.91 -11.70
N GLU A 59 14.93 -4.43 -12.58
CA GLU A 59 14.61 -4.23 -14.01
C GLU A 59 14.58 -5.54 -14.81
N TYR A 60 15.34 -6.55 -14.37
CA TYR A 60 15.54 -7.80 -15.09
C TYR A 60 15.15 -8.98 -14.21
N ASP A 61 14.65 -10.05 -14.84
CA ASP A 61 14.45 -11.33 -14.15
C ASP A 61 15.78 -12.04 -13.86
N GLU A 62 15.73 -13.22 -13.26
CA GLU A 62 16.91 -14.00 -12.88
C GLU A 62 17.71 -14.49 -14.08
N GLU A 63 17.10 -14.55 -15.25
CA GLU A 63 17.71 -14.96 -16.52
C GLU A 63 18.26 -13.76 -17.31
N GLY A 64 18.17 -12.53 -16.76
CA GLY A 64 18.60 -11.31 -17.41
C GLY A 64 17.65 -10.75 -18.45
N ILE A 65 16.39 -11.22 -18.47
CA ILE A 65 15.37 -10.74 -19.40
C ILE A 65 14.66 -9.54 -18.79
N PRO A 66 14.57 -8.38 -19.48
CA PRO A 66 13.88 -7.21 -18.96
C PRO A 66 12.39 -7.49 -18.75
N TYR A 67 11.84 -7.02 -17.63
CA TYR A 67 10.39 -7.03 -17.43
C TYR A 67 9.64 -6.07 -18.35
N GLY A 68 10.35 -5.08 -18.91
CA GLY A 68 9.77 -4.12 -19.84
C GLY A 68 8.80 -3.12 -19.21
N ARG A 69 8.84 -2.98 -17.90
CA ARG A 69 7.97 -2.08 -17.12
C ARG A 69 8.83 -1.26 -16.16
N PRO A 70 8.46 0.01 -15.87
CA PRO A 70 9.26 0.85 -14.98
C PRO A 70 9.20 0.36 -13.54
N LEU A 71 10.34 0.48 -12.85
CA LEU A 71 10.42 0.30 -11.41
C LEU A 71 9.67 1.41 -10.66
N PRO A 72 9.19 1.13 -9.44
CA PRO A 72 8.72 2.18 -8.54
C PRO A 72 9.79 3.24 -8.32
N LYS A 73 9.36 4.49 -8.25
CA LYS A 73 10.22 5.67 -8.03
C LYS A 73 9.64 6.51 -6.90
N SER A 74 10.47 7.35 -6.29
CA SER A 74 10.04 8.25 -5.22
C SER A 74 8.81 9.08 -5.59
N LYS A 75 8.74 9.59 -6.82
CA LYS A 75 7.60 10.38 -7.31
C LYS A 75 6.27 9.62 -7.30
N ASP A 76 6.32 8.30 -7.41
CA ASP A 76 5.11 7.47 -7.43
C ASP A 76 4.43 7.42 -6.07
N LEU A 77 5.14 7.78 -5.01
CA LEU A 77 4.62 7.87 -3.63
C LEU A 77 4.25 9.30 -3.24
N ASN A 78 4.25 10.25 -4.16
CA ASN A 78 3.87 11.64 -3.86
C ASN A 78 2.46 11.70 -3.27
N GLY A 79 2.30 12.52 -2.23
CA GLY A 79 1.04 12.66 -1.51
C GLY A 79 0.84 11.69 -0.35
N LEU A 80 1.67 10.65 -0.24
CA LEU A 80 1.53 9.67 0.83
C LEU A 80 1.67 10.31 2.23
N LYS A 81 2.69 11.11 2.43
CA LYS A 81 2.93 11.75 3.73
C LYS A 81 1.80 12.68 4.13
N GLU A 82 1.40 13.57 3.25
CA GLU A 82 0.32 14.52 3.49
C GLU A 82 -1.00 13.79 3.81
N PHE A 83 -1.30 12.74 3.05
CA PHE A 83 -2.47 11.93 3.28
C PHE A 83 -2.45 11.24 4.64
N VAL A 84 -1.32 10.61 4.99
CA VAL A 84 -1.16 9.86 6.24
C VAL A 84 -1.19 10.79 7.46
N VAL A 85 -0.57 11.97 7.37
CA VAL A 85 -0.57 12.96 8.46
C VAL A 85 -1.98 13.47 8.76
N GLN A 86 -2.82 13.59 7.75
CA GLN A 86 -4.20 14.10 7.87
C GLN A 86 -5.23 13.02 8.20
N LEU A 87 -4.83 11.75 8.29
CA LEU A 87 -5.76 10.65 8.57
C LEU A 87 -6.46 10.83 9.92
N ASP A 88 -7.78 10.89 9.85
CA ASP A 88 -8.67 10.87 11.00
C ASP A 88 -9.83 9.91 10.69
N CYS A 89 -9.56 8.62 10.79
CA CYS A 89 -10.50 7.56 10.46
C CYS A 89 -10.35 6.38 11.42
N ASP A 90 -11.38 5.56 11.48
CA ASP A 90 -11.38 4.34 12.28
C ASP A 90 -10.59 3.24 11.59
N ARG A 91 -10.67 3.20 10.25
CA ARG A 91 -10.03 2.17 9.44
C ARG A 91 -9.40 2.76 8.19
N LEU A 92 -8.15 2.38 7.94
CA LEU A 92 -7.44 2.64 6.69
C LEU A 92 -7.33 1.34 5.90
N ILE A 93 -7.93 1.31 4.72
CA ILE A 93 -7.80 0.21 3.78
C ILE A 93 -6.63 0.53 2.84
N VAL A 94 -5.67 -0.38 2.74
CA VAL A 94 -4.56 -0.29 1.78
C VAL A 94 -4.65 -1.49 0.85
N HIS A 95 -4.92 -1.26 -0.43
CA HIS A 95 -5.05 -2.34 -1.39
C HIS A 95 -4.11 -2.19 -2.59
N CYS A 96 -3.75 -3.33 -3.16
CA CYS A 96 -3.25 -3.46 -4.52
C CYS A 96 -4.07 -4.55 -5.21
N TYR A 97 -3.62 -5.10 -6.33
CA TYR A 97 -4.42 -6.12 -7.01
C TYR A 97 -4.69 -7.34 -6.13
N GLU A 98 -3.64 -7.98 -5.60
CA GLU A 98 -3.75 -9.19 -4.76
C GLU A 98 -3.78 -8.92 -3.26
N GLY A 99 -3.30 -7.77 -2.81
CA GLY A 99 -3.24 -7.44 -1.40
C GLY A 99 -2.09 -8.09 -0.62
N THR A 100 -1.01 -8.45 -1.29
CA THR A 100 0.11 -9.18 -0.67
C THR A 100 1.46 -8.49 -0.75
N SER A 101 1.68 -7.63 -1.73
CA SER A 101 2.99 -7.07 -2.04
C SER A 101 3.05 -5.54 -1.92
N ARG A 102 2.54 -4.80 -2.89
CA ARG A 102 2.58 -3.32 -2.90
C ARG A 102 1.82 -2.70 -1.73
N SER A 103 0.62 -3.19 -1.47
CA SER A 103 -0.20 -2.72 -0.35
C SER A 103 0.42 -3.07 1.00
N ALA A 104 0.99 -4.25 1.15
CA ALA A 104 1.70 -4.64 2.36
C ALA A 104 2.93 -3.76 2.60
N ALA A 105 3.65 -3.40 1.54
CA ALA A 105 4.79 -2.49 1.63
C ALA A 105 4.39 -1.10 2.14
N ALA A 106 3.37 -0.50 1.53
CA ALA A 106 2.86 0.82 1.94
C ALA A 106 2.30 0.79 3.36
N ALA A 107 1.51 -0.21 3.69
CA ALA A 107 0.92 -0.37 5.03
C ALA A 107 1.99 -0.54 6.12
N SER A 108 3.05 -1.28 5.83
CA SER A 108 4.18 -1.47 6.76
C SER A 108 4.89 -0.15 7.07
N ALA A 109 5.14 0.66 6.05
CA ALA A 109 5.74 1.98 6.22
C ALA A 109 4.84 2.92 7.05
N ILE A 110 3.54 2.92 6.77
CA ILE A 110 2.56 3.72 7.50
C ILE A 110 2.48 3.28 8.96
N TRP A 111 2.41 1.97 9.20
CA TRP A 111 2.36 1.41 10.55
C TRP A 111 3.58 1.83 11.36
N LYS A 112 4.77 1.72 10.77
CA LYS A 112 6.02 2.16 11.38
C LYS A 112 6.04 3.67 11.64
N PHE A 113 5.61 4.46 10.67
CA PHE A 113 5.51 5.93 10.83
C PHE A 113 4.63 6.32 12.01
N ARG A 114 3.60 5.55 12.30
CA ARG A 114 2.70 5.78 13.43
C ARG A 114 3.16 5.12 14.74
N GLY A 115 4.40 4.67 14.81
CA GLY A 115 5.01 4.10 16.01
C GLY A 115 4.79 2.59 16.19
N GLY A 116 4.28 1.90 15.19
CA GLY A 116 4.12 0.45 15.20
C GLY A 116 5.42 -0.30 14.92
N SER A 117 5.36 -1.62 15.03
CA SER A 117 6.46 -2.52 14.72
C SER A 117 6.40 -3.01 13.26
N ASP A 118 7.43 -3.75 12.83
CA ASP A 118 7.48 -4.34 11.48
C ASP A 118 6.67 -5.66 11.35
N THR A 119 5.62 -5.83 12.15
CA THR A 119 4.84 -7.07 12.19
C THR A 119 4.15 -7.41 10.86
N ILE A 120 3.75 -6.41 10.08
CA ILE A 120 3.16 -6.65 8.76
C ILE A 120 4.18 -7.29 7.82
N LEU A 121 5.45 -6.83 7.87
CA LEU A 121 6.54 -7.38 7.04
C LEU A 121 6.83 -8.85 7.34
N THR A 122 6.57 -9.30 8.56
CA THR A 122 6.87 -10.66 9.01
C THR A 122 5.68 -11.61 8.94
N HIS A 123 4.49 -11.11 8.64
CA HIS A 123 3.30 -11.96 8.56
C HIS A 123 3.36 -12.85 7.32
N GLN A 124 3.16 -14.15 7.48
CA GLN A 124 3.31 -15.15 6.41
C GLN A 124 2.43 -14.91 5.18
N ARG A 125 1.28 -14.27 5.37
CA ARG A 125 0.35 -13.93 4.28
C ARG A 125 0.93 -12.91 3.30
N PHE A 126 1.87 -12.08 3.74
CA PHE A 126 2.41 -10.98 2.96
C PHE A 126 3.79 -11.28 2.42
N ALA A 127 4.04 -10.79 1.20
CA ALA A 127 5.35 -10.76 0.58
C ALA A 127 5.61 -9.31 0.11
N PRO A 128 5.88 -8.38 1.05
CA PRO A 128 5.97 -6.95 0.72
C PRO A 128 7.05 -6.67 -0.31
N ASN A 129 6.73 -5.83 -1.30
CA ASN A 129 7.69 -5.29 -2.24
C ASN A 129 8.71 -4.44 -1.48
N ARG A 130 9.96 -4.89 -1.45
CA ARG A 130 11.01 -4.24 -0.63
C ARG A 130 11.35 -2.84 -1.15
N LEU A 131 11.41 -2.66 -2.45
CA LEU A 131 11.68 -1.35 -3.05
C LEU A 131 10.57 -0.36 -2.72
N ALA A 132 9.30 -0.75 -2.89
CA ALA A 132 8.16 0.10 -2.55
C ALA A 132 8.15 0.46 -1.06
N TYR A 133 8.50 -0.47 -0.18
CA TYR A 133 8.62 -0.21 1.26
C TYR A 133 9.69 0.85 1.56
N ILE A 134 10.87 0.71 0.98
CA ILE A 134 11.96 1.68 1.16
C ILE A 134 11.55 3.06 0.67
N LEU A 135 10.92 3.14 -0.49
CA LEU A 135 10.45 4.41 -1.06
C LEU A 135 9.35 5.05 -0.20
N ALA A 136 8.41 4.24 0.32
CA ALA A 136 7.37 4.73 1.22
C ALA A 136 7.94 5.25 2.53
N CYS A 137 8.91 4.55 3.12
CA CYS A 137 9.61 5.02 4.31
C CYS A 137 10.33 6.35 4.06
N LYS A 138 11.00 6.48 2.92
CA LYS A 138 11.67 7.72 2.51
C LYS A 138 10.68 8.87 2.39
N GLU A 139 9.54 8.65 1.74
CA GLU A 139 8.48 9.65 1.60
C GLU A 139 7.92 10.08 2.97
N LEU A 140 7.77 9.14 3.88
CA LEU A 140 7.30 9.41 5.24
C LEU A 140 8.38 10.01 6.16
N GLY A 141 9.64 10.06 5.72
CA GLY A 141 10.75 10.59 6.51
C GLY A 141 11.22 9.67 7.64
N ILE A 142 11.07 8.37 7.46
CA ILE A 142 11.50 7.36 8.44
C ILE A 142 12.54 6.41 7.86
N THR A 143 13.33 5.79 8.72
CA THR A 143 14.32 4.78 8.32
C THR A 143 13.65 3.43 8.12
N PRO A 144 13.85 2.76 6.96
CA PRO A 144 13.31 1.41 6.75
C PRO A 144 13.88 0.41 7.76
N GLY A 145 13.07 -0.53 8.22
CA GLY A 145 13.51 -1.63 9.06
C GLY A 145 14.38 -2.63 8.29
N ASN A 146 15.31 -3.29 9.01
CA ASN A 146 16.21 -4.31 8.46
C ASN A 146 15.61 -5.73 8.48
N GLN A 147 14.30 -5.86 8.68
CA GLN A 147 13.66 -7.17 8.69
C GLN A 147 13.81 -7.85 7.33
N PRO A 148 14.25 -9.10 7.30
CA PRO A 148 14.24 -9.84 6.05
C PRO A 148 12.80 -9.99 5.54
N VAL A 149 12.62 -9.74 4.27
CA VAL A 149 11.35 -10.07 3.62
C VAL A 149 11.15 -11.58 3.78
N PRO A 150 9.99 -12.03 4.24
CA PRO A 150 9.73 -13.47 4.31
C PRO A 150 9.97 -14.11 2.95
N THR A 151 10.89 -15.07 2.91
CA THR A 151 11.23 -15.77 1.68
C THR A 151 10.28 -16.94 1.39
N VAL A 152 9.42 -17.22 2.32
CA VAL A 152 8.47 -18.33 2.20
C VAL A 152 7.20 -17.85 1.50
N ARG A 153 6.92 -18.47 0.41
CA ARG A 153 5.75 -18.21 -0.42
C ARG A 153 4.93 -19.46 -0.60
#